data_81acf02fccf6d5c48974e632027274c4
#
_entry.id   81acf02fccf6d5c48974e632027274c4
#
_cell.length_a   1.000
_cell.length_b   1.000
_cell.length_c   1.000
_cell.angle_alpha   90.00
_cell.angle_beta   90.00
_cell.angle_gamma   90.00
#
_symmetry.space_group_name_H-M   'P 1'
#
loop_
_entity.id
_entity.type
_entity.pdbx_description
1 polymer ?
#
loop_
_entity_poly.entity_id
_entity_poly.type
_entity_poly.pdbx_seq_one_letter_code
_entity_poly.pdbx_strand_id
1 'polypeptide(L)'
;ADVLLELMRRLEAHHTRTLSIYVPEPIFFSAAYRISYDRMCAIIDDVNSRAPSWMNSFRFCLDSPVGKVRRENLNMRDRTSHHLVFMRDGQRIDYPDLPEALDSPGDVKTMLWKMR
;
A
#
# COMPACT_ATOMS: atom_id res chain seq x y z
N ALA A 1 -9.98 3.57 -5.06
CA ALA A 1 -9.58 4.98 -4.89
C ALA A 1 -10.69 5.86 -4.31
N ASP A 2 -11.96 5.69 -4.75
CA ASP A 2 -13.08 6.58 -4.35
C ASP A 2 -13.28 6.67 -2.83
N VAL A 3 -13.27 5.51 -2.14
CA VAL A 3 -13.42 5.45 -0.68
C VAL A 3 -12.28 6.19 0.02
N LEU A 4 -11.05 6.00 -0.45
CA LEU A 4 -9.88 6.66 0.12
C LEU A 4 -9.92 8.17 -0.10
N LEU A 5 -10.28 8.61 -1.30
CA LEU A 5 -10.40 10.02 -1.62
C LEU A 5 -11.50 10.70 -0.80
N GLU A 6 -12.64 10.03 -0.62
CA GLU A 6 -13.73 10.55 0.22
C GLU A 6 -13.32 10.61 1.70
N LEU A 7 -12.62 9.59 2.20
CA LEU A 7 -12.08 9.62 3.56
C LEU A 7 -11.15 10.82 3.76
N MET A 8 -10.23 11.05 2.83
CA MET A 8 -9.29 12.18 2.90
C MET A 8 -10.02 13.52 2.90
N ARG A 9 -11.06 13.67 2.07
CA ARG A 9 -11.89 14.90 2.05
C ARG A 9 -12.61 15.14 3.37
N ARG A 10 -13.16 14.09 3.98
CA ARG A 10 -13.83 14.20 5.28
C ARG A 10 -12.85 14.55 6.39
N LEU A 11 -11.69 13.92 6.41
CA LEU A 11 -10.64 14.24 7.37
C LEU A 11 -10.22 15.71 7.25
N GLU A 12 -10.02 16.19 6.03
CA GLU A 12 -9.64 17.58 5.79
C GLU A 12 -10.73 18.56 6.23
N ALA A 13 -12.01 18.25 6.01
CA ALA A 13 -13.13 19.04 6.50
C ALA A 13 -13.17 19.16 8.04
N HIS A 14 -12.54 18.22 8.73
CA HIS A 14 -12.35 18.23 10.18
C HIS A 14 -10.93 18.69 10.61
N HIS A 15 -10.23 19.40 9.73
CA HIS A 15 -8.88 19.93 9.98
C HIS A 15 -7.84 18.82 10.29
N THR A 16 -8.08 17.59 9.79
CA THR A 16 -7.19 16.46 9.94
C THR A 16 -6.51 16.16 8.62
N ARG A 17 -5.20 16.31 8.56
CA ARG A 17 -4.42 16.10 7.34
C ARG A 17 -3.86 14.69 7.26
N THR A 18 -4.01 14.06 6.09
CA THR A 18 -3.34 12.79 5.80
C THR A 18 -1.86 13.02 5.57
N LEU A 19 -1.00 12.43 6.39
CA LEU A 19 0.46 12.55 6.28
C LEU A 19 1.08 11.36 5.55
N SER A 20 0.57 10.14 5.79
CA SER A 20 1.10 8.92 5.21
C SER A 20 0.00 7.90 5.00
N ILE A 21 0.14 7.11 3.94
CA ILE A 21 -0.66 5.93 3.68
C ILE A 21 0.31 4.75 3.66
N TYR A 22 0.05 3.76 4.50
CA TYR A 22 0.94 2.61 4.68
C TYR A 22 0.46 1.41 3.89
N VAL A 23 1.41 0.72 3.29
CA VAL A 23 1.23 -0.64 2.78
C VAL A 23 1.07 -1.59 3.97
N PRO A 24 0.03 -2.44 4.02
CA PRO A 24 -0.10 -3.43 5.07
C PRO A 24 1.08 -4.40 5.09
N GLU A 25 1.63 -4.61 6.28
CA GLU A 25 2.78 -5.51 6.47
C GLU A 25 2.42 -6.97 6.19
N PRO A 26 3.37 -7.76 5.65
CA PRO A 26 3.17 -9.19 5.38
C PRO A 26 3.35 -10.04 6.65
N ILE A 27 2.56 -9.78 7.67
CA ILE A 27 2.53 -10.58 8.90
C ILE A 27 1.55 -11.74 8.79
N PHE A 28 1.68 -12.72 9.70
CA PHE A 28 0.76 -13.84 9.74
C PHE A 28 -0.71 -13.38 9.82
N PHE A 29 -1.57 -14.03 9.07
CA PHE A 29 -3.01 -13.74 8.98
C PHE A 29 -3.37 -12.37 8.38
N SER A 30 -2.43 -11.62 7.83
CA SER A 30 -2.70 -10.31 7.24
C SER A 30 -3.29 -10.36 5.81
N ALA A 31 -3.27 -11.52 5.15
CA ALA A 31 -3.65 -11.64 3.74
C ALA A 31 -5.07 -11.11 3.42
N ALA A 32 -6.01 -11.23 4.38
CA ALA A 32 -7.37 -10.71 4.22
C ALA A 32 -7.43 -9.17 4.09
N TYR A 33 -6.44 -8.48 4.62
CA TYR A 33 -6.37 -7.01 4.66
C TYR A 33 -5.36 -6.44 3.66
N ARG A 34 -4.74 -7.30 2.85
CA ARG A 34 -3.73 -6.91 1.88
C ARG A 34 -4.29 -6.96 0.47
N ILE A 35 -3.75 -6.11 -0.36
CA ILE A 35 -3.86 -6.13 -1.82
C ILE A 35 -2.46 -6.19 -2.42
N SER A 36 -2.34 -6.49 -3.71
CA SER A 36 -1.03 -6.48 -4.37
C SER A 36 -0.41 -5.08 -4.34
N TYR A 37 0.91 -5.03 -4.34
CA TYR A 37 1.64 -3.76 -4.33
C TYR A 37 1.31 -2.90 -5.56
N ASP A 38 1.23 -3.50 -6.74
CA ASP A 38 0.90 -2.77 -7.97
C ASP A 38 -0.51 -2.18 -7.92
N ARG A 39 -1.47 -2.92 -7.39
CA ARG A 39 -2.83 -2.40 -7.19
C ARG A 39 -2.85 -1.24 -6.20
N MET A 40 -2.10 -1.32 -5.14
CA MET A 40 -1.97 -0.20 -4.20
C MET A 40 -1.34 1.02 -4.86
N CYS A 41 -0.30 0.84 -5.66
CA CYS A 41 0.31 1.92 -6.43
C CYS A 41 -0.70 2.57 -7.39
N ALA A 42 -1.48 1.76 -8.11
CA ALA A 42 -2.51 2.26 -9.01
C ALA A 42 -3.61 3.07 -8.26
N ILE A 43 -4.02 2.61 -7.07
CA ILE A 43 -4.97 3.35 -6.23
C ILE A 43 -4.39 4.70 -5.80
N ILE A 44 -3.14 4.72 -5.38
CA ILE A 44 -2.47 5.96 -4.95
C ILE A 44 -2.30 6.93 -6.11
N ASP A 45 -1.94 6.44 -7.29
CA ASP A 45 -1.79 7.27 -8.48
C ASP A 45 -3.14 7.87 -8.90
N ASP A 46 -4.23 7.11 -8.82
CA ASP A 46 -5.58 7.61 -9.10
C ASP A 46 -6.02 8.65 -8.04
N VAL A 47 -5.77 8.40 -6.76
CA VAL A 47 -6.04 9.40 -5.71
C VAL A 47 -5.26 10.69 -5.95
N ASN A 48 -3.97 10.59 -6.25
CA ASN A 48 -3.13 11.75 -6.52
C ASN A 48 -3.60 12.55 -7.72
N SER A 49 -4.08 11.89 -8.78
CA SER A 49 -4.57 12.55 -9.99
C SER A 49 -5.86 13.33 -9.75
N ARG A 50 -6.67 12.95 -8.78
CA ARG A 50 -7.99 13.53 -8.47
C ARG A 50 -8.01 14.39 -7.23
N ALA A 51 -7.03 14.26 -6.34
CA ALA A 51 -6.94 15.06 -5.13
C ALA A 51 -6.46 16.48 -5.47
N PRO A 52 -7.06 17.52 -4.87
CA PRO A 52 -6.51 18.86 -4.95
C PRO A 52 -5.06 18.91 -4.45
N SER A 53 -4.27 19.84 -4.95
CA SER A 53 -2.83 19.96 -4.61
C SER A 53 -2.55 20.06 -3.11
N TRP A 54 -3.45 20.67 -2.37
CA TRP A 54 -3.34 20.82 -0.91
C TRP A 54 -3.67 19.53 -0.13
N MET A 55 -4.32 18.51 -0.78
CA MET A 55 -4.61 17.19 -0.20
C MET A 55 -3.57 16.13 -0.56
N ASN A 56 -2.81 16.28 -1.62
CA ASN A 56 -1.92 15.22 -2.14
C ASN A 56 -0.48 15.29 -1.61
N SER A 57 -0.29 15.88 -0.45
CA SER A 57 1.02 15.96 0.21
C SER A 57 1.35 14.75 1.09
N PHE A 58 0.52 13.72 1.09
CA PHE A 58 0.77 12.50 1.85
C PHE A 58 1.89 11.65 1.22
N ARG A 59 2.50 10.81 2.05
CA ARG A 59 3.53 9.86 1.63
C ARG A 59 2.97 8.45 1.61
N PHE A 60 3.28 7.71 0.54
CA PHE A 60 2.99 6.29 0.44
C PHE A 60 4.24 5.50 0.83
N CYS A 61 4.15 4.69 1.85
CA CYS A 61 5.30 3.99 2.40
C CYS A 61 4.94 2.62 2.99
N LEU A 62 5.97 1.79 3.08
CA LEU A 62 5.99 0.52 3.78
C LEU A 62 6.79 0.69 5.07
N ASP A 63 6.29 0.21 6.20
CA ASP A 63 7.09 0.07 7.40
C ASP A 63 7.95 -1.19 7.31
N SER A 64 9.19 -1.08 7.77
CA SER A 64 10.15 -2.17 7.77
C SER A 64 11.01 -2.12 9.03
N PRO A 65 11.72 -3.21 9.37
CA PRO A 65 12.63 -3.24 10.53
C PRO A 65 13.74 -2.18 10.47
N VAL A 66 14.06 -1.69 9.28
CA VAL A 66 15.08 -0.65 9.08
C VAL A 66 14.48 0.74 8.86
N GLY A 67 13.19 0.90 9.13
CA GLY A 67 12.45 2.14 8.99
C GLY A 67 11.59 2.21 7.73
N LYS A 68 11.04 3.38 7.46
CA LYS A 68 10.07 3.59 6.38
C LYS A 68 10.72 3.50 5.01
N VAL A 69 10.12 2.70 4.15
CA VAL A 69 10.55 2.47 2.76
C VAL A 69 9.52 3.08 1.82
N ARG A 70 9.97 3.68 0.73
CA ARG A 70 9.13 4.36 -0.26
C ARG A 70 9.18 3.65 -1.61
N ARG A 71 8.31 4.05 -2.55
CA ARG A 71 8.26 3.51 -3.92
C ARG A 71 9.61 3.62 -4.64
N GLU A 72 10.31 4.72 -4.48
CA GLU A 72 11.62 4.96 -5.11
C GLU A 72 12.72 4.02 -4.60
N ASN A 73 12.51 3.35 -3.48
CA ASN A 73 13.43 2.35 -2.96
C ASN A 73 13.29 0.98 -3.62
N LEU A 74 12.26 0.77 -4.47
CA LEU A 74 12.02 -0.50 -5.14
C LEU A 74 13.14 -0.83 -6.13
N ASN A 75 13.77 -2.00 -5.94
CA ASN A 75 14.75 -2.54 -6.87
C ASN A 75 14.03 -3.36 -7.95
N MET A 76 13.86 -2.78 -9.12
CA MET A 76 13.17 -3.44 -10.24
C MET A 76 13.93 -4.64 -10.80
N ARG A 77 15.24 -4.74 -10.59
CA ARG A 77 16.05 -5.86 -11.11
C ARG A 77 15.77 -7.16 -10.37
N ASP A 78 15.51 -7.06 -9.07
CA ASP A 78 15.29 -8.22 -8.18
C ASP A 78 13.80 -8.53 -7.98
N ARG A 79 12.92 -7.81 -8.67
CA ARG A 79 11.49 -8.01 -8.58
C ARG A 79 11.05 -9.29 -9.29
N THR A 80 10.18 -10.06 -8.62
CA THR A 80 9.43 -11.17 -9.21
C THR A 80 7.92 -10.93 -9.10
N SER A 81 7.10 -11.85 -9.62
CA SER A 81 5.63 -11.75 -9.56
C SER A 81 5.06 -11.79 -8.12
N HIS A 82 5.81 -12.33 -7.17
CA HIS A 82 5.33 -12.53 -5.78
C HIS A 82 6.29 -12.01 -4.73
N HIS A 83 7.35 -11.34 -5.16
CA HIS A 83 8.39 -10.89 -4.26
C HIS A 83 8.98 -9.57 -4.74
N LEU A 84 8.97 -8.60 -3.86
CA LEU A 84 9.55 -7.29 -4.09
C LEU A 84 10.80 -7.13 -3.23
N VAL A 85 11.75 -6.39 -3.74
CA VAL A 85 12.97 -6.03 -3.02
C VAL A 85 13.07 -4.51 -2.98
N PHE A 86 13.20 -3.98 -1.79
CA PHE A 86 13.48 -2.57 -1.58
C PHE A 86 14.90 -2.41 -1.08
N MET A 87 15.53 -1.29 -1.46
CA MET A 87 16.86 -0.93 -1.00
C MET A 87 16.79 0.40 -0.26
N ARG A 88 17.27 0.42 0.98
CA ARG A 88 17.37 1.63 1.77
C ARG A 88 18.69 1.66 2.54
N ASP A 89 19.46 2.73 2.37
CA ASP A 89 20.71 2.94 3.08
C ASP A 89 21.69 1.74 2.95
N GLY A 90 21.72 1.12 1.76
CA GLY A 90 22.53 -0.07 1.48
C GLY A 90 21.94 -1.38 2.03
N GLN A 91 20.81 -1.34 2.71
CA GLN A 91 20.15 -2.53 3.25
C GLN A 91 19.06 -3.04 2.30
N ARG A 92 19.01 -4.36 2.17
CA ARG A 92 18.00 -5.07 1.40
C ARG A 92 16.80 -5.41 2.28
N ILE A 93 15.61 -5.12 1.78
CA ILE A 93 14.35 -5.39 2.44
C ILE A 93 13.50 -6.23 1.50
N ASP A 94 13.22 -7.45 1.91
CA ASP A 94 12.39 -8.39 1.16
C ASP A 94 10.92 -8.23 1.56
N TYR A 95 10.04 -8.08 0.58
CA TYR A 95 8.61 -7.93 0.78
C TYR A 95 7.86 -9.00 -0.04
N PRO A 96 7.27 -10.01 0.62
CA PRO A 96 6.41 -10.98 -0.07
C PRO A 96 5.11 -10.30 -0.48
N ASP A 97 4.91 -10.13 -1.79
CA ASP A 97 3.69 -9.52 -2.32
C ASP A 97 2.53 -10.51 -2.31
N LEU A 98 1.31 -9.97 -2.28
CA LEU A 98 0.11 -10.80 -2.38
C LEU A 98 -0.04 -11.29 -3.83
N PRO A 99 -0.20 -12.62 -4.07
CA PRO A 99 -0.47 -13.12 -5.42
C PRO A 99 -1.73 -12.48 -6.01
N GLU A 100 -1.68 -12.13 -7.29
CA GLU A 100 -2.79 -11.47 -7.99
C GLU A 100 -4.10 -12.27 -7.89
N ALA A 101 -4.03 -13.60 -7.91
CA ALA A 101 -5.18 -14.48 -7.73
C ALA A 101 -5.89 -14.29 -6.38
N LEU A 102 -5.20 -13.79 -5.35
CA LEU A 102 -5.76 -13.48 -4.04
C LEU A 102 -6.12 -12.00 -3.88
N ASP A 103 -5.75 -11.17 -4.86
CA ASP A 103 -5.99 -9.72 -4.87
C ASP A 103 -7.32 -9.39 -5.54
N SER A 104 -8.37 -10.08 -5.19
CA SER A 104 -9.72 -9.75 -5.67
C SER A 104 -10.54 -9.09 -4.55
N PRO A 105 -11.35 -8.07 -4.85
CA PRO A 105 -12.34 -7.59 -3.92
C PRO A 105 -13.29 -8.75 -3.63
N GLY A 106 -13.24 -9.25 -2.41
CA GLY A 106 -14.10 -10.34 -1.95
C GLY A 106 -15.16 -9.84 -0.99
N ASP A 107 -16.22 -10.62 -0.85
CA ASP A 107 -17.12 -10.50 0.28
C ASP A 107 -16.40 -10.92 1.59
N VAL A 108 -17.08 -10.80 2.71
CA VAL A 108 -16.51 -11.18 4.01
C VAL A 108 -16.05 -12.64 4.05
N LYS A 109 -16.73 -13.54 3.34
CA LYS A 109 -16.34 -14.95 3.26
C LYS A 109 -15.01 -15.13 2.53
N THR A 110 -14.82 -14.43 1.43
CA THR A 110 -13.54 -14.42 0.69
C THR A 110 -12.42 -13.85 1.54
N MET A 111 -12.68 -12.78 2.29
CA MET A 111 -11.70 -12.22 3.22
C MET A 111 -11.33 -13.21 4.33
N LEU A 112 -12.30 -13.89 4.94
CA LEU A 112 -12.05 -14.91 5.96
C LEU A 112 -11.25 -16.09 5.39
N TRP A 113 -11.51 -16.48 4.15
CA TRP A 113 -10.72 -17.51 3.47
C TRP A 113 -9.26 -17.11 3.30
N LYS A 114 -8.98 -15.87 2.93
CA LYS A 114 -7.61 -15.33 2.83
C LYS A 114 -6.85 -15.33 4.17
N MET A 115 -7.55 -15.36 5.28
CA MET A 115 -6.96 -15.42 6.63
C MET A 115 -6.44 -16.83 7.01
N ARG A 116 -6.89 -17.85 6.34
CA ARG A 116 -6.46 -19.24 6.58
C ARG A 116 -5.21 -19.56 5.76
#